data_0fb3bdde9931c7625bef14af43c22f7e
#
_entry.id   0fb3bdde9931c7625bef14af43c22f7e
#
_cell.length_a   1.000
_cell.length_b   1.000
_cell.length_c   1.000
_cell.angle_alpha   90.00
_cell.angle_beta   90.00
_cell.angle_gamma   90.00
#
_symmetry.space_group_name_H-M   'P 1'
#
loop_
_entity.id
_entity.type
_entity.pdbx_description
1 polymer ?
#
loop_
_entity_poly.entity_id
_entity_poly.type
_entity_poly.pdbx_seq_one_letter_code
_entity_poly.pdbx_strand_id
1 'polypeptide(L)'
;LTSLVFVPDAPGETANIYFEIHEYAGLTSFGFALLFWVVVMSRKSGTKIGELFPWFSKTRLSTMWGDIRDTFGALKQMKLPHIDETSAIAHAVHGLGMLLILTMALTGTLYYFINNGDPDAGGLVGVVMFFHMGLANVVWAYLIGHAGVAIIHHVTSHLSLREMWSFKQQG
;
A
#
# COMPACT_ATOMS: atom_id res chain seq x y z
N LEU A 1 9.80 -14.71 1.57
CA LEU A 1 10.55 -13.75 0.74
C LEU A 1 11.55 -12.94 1.58
N THR A 2 11.21 -12.61 2.83
CA THR A 2 12.14 -11.91 3.75
C THR A 2 13.41 -12.71 4.06
N SER A 3 13.39 -14.04 3.96
CA SER A 3 14.56 -14.91 4.17
C SER A 3 15.65 -14.80 3.10
N LEU A 4 15.37 -14.15 1.97
CA LEU A 4 16.35 -13.92 0.90
C LEU A 4 17.15 -12.64 1.11
N VAL A 5 16.62 -11.71 1.91
CA VAL A 5 17.27 -10.44 2.20
C VAL A 5 18.06 -10.61 3.49
N PHE A 6 19.38 -10.68 3.36
CA PHE A 6 20.28 -10.77 4.50
C PHE A 6 20.58 -9.37 5.02
N VAL A 7 20.09 -9.06 6.19
CA VAL A 7 20.40 -7.83 6.93
C VAL A 7 21.67 -8.09 7.72
N PRO A 8 22.73 -7.28 7.60
CA PRO A 8 23.91 -7.44 8.44
C PRO A 8 23.56 -7.29 9.92
N ASP A 9 23.95 -8.27 10.72
CA ASP A 9 23.65 -8.30 12.17
C ASP A 9 24.73 -7.57 13.00
N ALA A 10 25.89 -7.28 12.40
CA ALA A 10 27.00 -6.63 13.08
C ALA A 10 27.76 -5.65 12.18
N PRO A 11 28.40 -4.62 12.77
CA PRO A 11 29.25 -3.69 12.02
C PRO A 11 30.36 -4.42 11.29
N GLY A 12 30.48 -4.17 9.98
CA GLY A 12 31.50 -4.79 9.13
C GLY A 12 31.08 -6.05 8.41
N GLU A 13 29.90 -6.58 8.66
CA GLU A 13 29.31 -7.62 7.80
C GLU A 13 28.85 -7.02 6.47
N THR A 14 29.01 -7.80 5.40
CA THR A 14 28.55 -7.40 4.06
C THR A 14 27.13 -7.91 3.81
N ALA A 15 26.24 -7.02 3.45
CA ALA A 15 24.93 -7.37 2.96
C ALA A 15 25.02 -8.23 1.69
N ASN A 16 23.99 -9.05 1.44
CA ASN A 16 23.91 -9.75 0.17
C ASN A 16 23.29 -8.84 -0.91
N ILE A 17 23.44 -9.25 -2.18
CA ILE A 17 22.91 -8.49 -3.33
C ILE A 17 21.41 -8.21 -3.25
N TYR A 18 20.63 -9.08 -2.60
CA TYR A 18 19.19 -8.88 -2.43
C TYR A 18 18.88 -7.75 -1.45
N PHE A 19 19.73 -7.57 -0.43
CA PHE A 19 19.61 -6.44 0.49
C PHE A 19 19.94 -5.13 -0.20
N GLU A 20 20.99 -5.07 -0.99
CA GLU A 20 21.35 -3.87 -1.78
C GLU A 20 20.22 -3.49 -2.76
N ILE A 21 19.68 -4.48 -3.49
CA ILE A 21 18.53 -4.25 -4.37
C ILE A 21 17.33 -3.73 -3.57
N HIS A 22 17.07 -4.29 -2.38
CA HIS A 22 16.00 -3.86 -1.51
C HIS A 22 16.18 -2.40 -1.06
N GLU A 23 17.38 -2.01 -0.66
CA GLU A 23 17.68 -0.63 -0.26
C GLU A 23 17.45 0.37 -1.39
N TYR A 24 18.03 0.14 -2.58
CA TYR A 24 17.85 1.06 -3.71
C TYR A 24 16.42 1.08 -4.23
N ALA A 25 15.76 -0.06 -4.26
CA ALA A 25 14.35 -0.12 -4.63
C ALA A 25 13.47 0.61 -3.60
N GLY A 26 13.79 0.50 -2.31
CA GLY A 26 13.12 1.21 -1.23
C GLY A 26 13.27 2.72 -1.32
N LEU A 27 14.51 3.22 -1.51
CA LEU A 27 14.80 4.64 -1.70
C LEU A 27 14.09 5.21 -2.94
N THR A 28 14.12 4.47 -4.05
CA THR A 28 13.44 4.85 -5.29
C THR A 28 11.92 4.90 -5.07
N SER A 29 11.37 3.90 -4.38
CA SER A 29 9.94 3.84 -4.03
C SER A 29 9.52 5.00 -3.15
N PHE A 30 10.38 5.45 -2.22
CA PHE A 30 10.12 6.64 -1.42
C PHE A 30 10.02 7.90 -2.27
N GLY A 31 10.94 8.09 -3.20
CA GLY A 31 10.88 9.21 -4.16
C GLY A 31 9.60 9.22 -4.99
N PHE A 32 9.21 8.06 -5.53
CA PHE A 32 7.97 7.94 -6.28
C PHE A 32 6.72 8.13 -5.41
N ALA A 33 6.73 7.62 -4.16
CA ALA A 33 5.62 7.83 -3.22
C ALA A 33 5.43 9.32 -2.92
N LEU A 34 6.51 10.06 -2.66
CA LEU A 34 6.45 11.51 -2.45
C LEU A 34 5.91 12.23 -3.68
N LEU A 35 6.43 11.92 -4.87
CA LEU A 35 5.96 12.50 -6.13
C LEU A 35 4.46 12.22 -6.32
N PHE A 36 4.02 10.99 -6.09
CA PHE A 36 2.62 10.61 -6.18
C PHE A 36 1.74 11.41 -5.20
N TRP A 37 2.19 11.61 -3.97
CA TRP A 37 1.48 12.44 -2.99
C TRP A 37 1.38 13.90 -3.44
N VAL A 38 2.46 14.45 -3.99
CA VAL A 38 2.44 15.81 -4.56
C VAL A 38 1.40 15.92 -5.67
N VAL A 39 1.36 14.95 -6.59
CA VAL A 39 0.38 14.90 -7.68
C VAL A 39 -1.05 14.80 -7.13
N VAL A 40 -1.30 13.91 -6.16
CA VAL A 40 -2.63 13.75 -5.55
C VAL A 40 -3.09 15.03 -4.84
N MET A 41 -2.18 15.73 -4.16
CA MET A 41 -2.51 16.99 -3.47
C MET A 41 -2.70 18.17 -4.43
N SER A 42 -2.00 18.18 -5.55
CA SER A 42 -2.04 19.30 -6.50
C SER A 42 -3.13 19.18 -7.57
N ARG A 43 -3.65 17.98 -7.83
CA ARG A 43 -4.67 17.76 -8.85
C ARG A 43 -6.00 18.42 -8.47
N LYS A 44 -6.67 18.99 -9.49
CA LYS A 44 -7.97 19.67 -9.34
C LYS A 44 -9.17 18.78 -9.70
N SER A 45 -8.93 17.65 -10.34
CA SER A 45 -9.95 16.67 -10.78
C SER A 45 -9.61 15.26 -10.31
N GLY A 46 -10.59 14.37 -10.34
CA GLY A 46 -10.49 12.97 -9.87
C GLY A 46 -10.84 12.82 -8.40
N THR A 47 -10.53 11.65 -7.83
CA THR A 47 -10.85 11.30 -6.44
C THR A 47 -10.24 12.30 -5.46
N LYS A 48 -11.05 12.89 -4.60
CA LYS A 48 -10.60 13.84 -3.58
C LYS A 48 -9.85 13.11 -2.47
N ILE A 49 -8.85 13.77 -1.88
CA ILE A 49 -8.09 13.21 -0.74
C ILE A 49 -9.02 12.73 0.39
N GLY A 50 -10.09 13.49 0.67
CA GLY A 50 -11.04 13.10 1.70
C GLY A 50 -11.82 11.81 1.39
N GLU A 51 -11.94 11.40 0.15
CA GLU A 51 -12.57 10.14 -0.26
C GLU A 51 -11.63 8.96 -0.01
N LEU A 52 -10.33 9.15 -0.22
CA LEU A 52 -9.29 8.16 0.08
C LEU A 52 -9.17 7.89 1.60
N PHE A 53 -9.59 8.84 2.43
CA PHE A 53 -9.50 8.74 3.89
C PHE A 53 -10.88 8.97 4.54
N PRO A 54 -11.82 8.00 4.39
CA PRO A 54 -13.19 8.16 4.88
C PRO A 54 -13.29 8.27 6.40
N TRP A 55 -12.32 7.74 7.14
CA TRP A 55 -12.31 7.72 8.61
C TRP A 55 -12.23 9.10 9.26
N PHE A 56 -11.87 10.15 8.53
CA PHE A 56 -11.90 11.54 9.01
C PHE A 56 -13.26 12.26 8.84
N SER A 57 -14.31 11.55 8.36
CA SER A 57 -15.64 12.11 8.19
C SER A 57 -16.71 11.09 8.55
N LYS A 58 -17.61 11.46 9.47
CA LYS A 58 -18.72 10.58 9.89
C LYS A 58 -19.59 10.12 8.72
N THR A 59 -19.89 11.03 7.79
CA THR A 59 -20.69 10.72 6.61
C THR A 59 -20.01 9.70 5.71
N ARG A 60 -18.72 9.92 5.39
CA ARG A 60 -17.95 9.00 4.53
C ARG A 60 -17.73 7.65 5.19
N LEU A 61 -17.49 7.66 6.51
CA LEU A 61 -17.35 6.44 7.29
C LEU A 61 -18.66 5.63 7.28
N SER A 62 -19.81 6.29 7.42
CA SER A 62 -21.12 5.60 7.36
C SER A 62 -21.42 5.03 5.97
N THR A 63 -21.06 5.74 4.90
CA THR A 63 -21.17 5.24 3.52
C THR A 63 -20.28 4.00 3.32
N MET A 64 -19.02 4.08 3.70
CA MET A 64 -18.09 2.94 3.63
C MET A 64 -18.62 1.74 4.44
N TRP A 65 -19.22 1.99 5.60
CA TRP A 65 -19.81 0.91 6.41
C TRP A 65 -21.04 0.29 5.76
N GLY A 66 -21.81 1.08 5.01
CA GLY A 66 -22.88 0.60 4.14
C GLY A 66 -22.34 -0.35 3.07
N ASP A 67 -21.35 0.10 2.30
CA ASP A 67 -20.72 -0.70 1.25
C ASP A 67 -20.14 -2.03 1.79
N ILE A 68 -19.55 -2.00 2.99
CA ILE A 68 -19.04 -3.21 3.66
C ILE A 68 -20.18 -4.19 3.95
N ARG A 69 -21.29 -3.71 4.51
CA ARG A 69 -22.46 -4.57 4.83
C ARG A 69 -23.06 -5.20 3.58
N ASP A 70 -23.21 -4.41 2.51
CA ASP A 70 -23.76 -4.86 1.25
C ASP A 70 -22.85 -5.91 0.58
N THR A 71 -21.52 -5.67 0.62
CA THR A 71 -20.52 -6.63 0.17
C THR A 71 -20.60 -7.95 0.94
N PHE A 72 -20.66 -7.90 2.28
CA PHE A 72 -20.84 -9.11 3.09
C PHE A 72 -22.18 -9.79 2.87
N GLY A 73 -23.24 -9.01 2.65
CA GLY A 73 -24.57 -9.52 2.32
C GLY A 73 -24.58 -10.31 1.01
N ALA A 74 -23.92 -9.80 -0.02
CA ALA A 74 -23.75 -10.47 -1.30
C ALA A 74 -22.92 -11.77 -1.17
N LEU A 75 -21.80 -11.72 -0.44
CA LEU A 75 -20.94 -12.89 -0.20
C LEU A 75 -21.68 -14.01 0.54
N LYS A 76 -22.51 -13.69 1.54
CA LYS A 76 -23.35 -14.69 2.23
C LYS A 76 -24.35 -15.37 1.29
N GLN A 77 -24.78 -14.69 0.23
CA GLN A 77 -25.65 -15.25 -0.80
C GLN A 77 -24.86 -15.95 -1.92
N MET A 78 -23.54 -16.13 -1.75
CA MET A 78 -22.64 -16.66 -2.78
C MET A 78 -22.69 -15.86 -4.09
N LYS A 79 -23.04 -14.58 -4.01
CA LYS A 79 -22.99 -13.64 -5.14
C LYS A 79 -21.70 -12.84 -5.07
N LEU A 80 -21.06 -12.63 -6.22
CA LEU A 80 -19.95 -11.72 -6.29
C LEU A 80 -20.46 -10.29 -6.07
N PRO A 81 -19.95 -9.56 -5.07
CA PRO A 81 -20.35 -8.18 -4.87
C PRO A 81 -19.89 -7.34 -6.07
N HIS A 82 -20.78 -6.52 -6.58
CA HIS A 82 -20.40 -5.52 -7.57
C HIS A 82 -19.73 -4.36 -6.83
N ILE A 83 -18.40 -4.36 -6.79
CA ILE A 83 -17.61 -3.26 -6.22
C ILE A 83 -17.31 -2.31 -7.37
N ASP A 84 -17.98 -1.17 -7.39
CA ASP A 84 -17.66 -0.08 -8.30
C ASP A 84 -16.32 0.56 -7.86
N GLU A 85 -15.49 0.95 -8.82
CA GLU A 85 -14.25 1.67 -8.57
C GLU A 85 -14.49 3.01 -7.84
N THR A 86 -15.68 3.56 -7.95
CA THR A 86 -16.11 4.79 -7.26
C THR A 86 -16.67 4.55 -5.86
N SER A 87 -16.76 3.29 -5.40
CA SER A 87 -17.27 2.96 -4.08
C SER A 87 -16.39 3.49 -2.96
N ALA A 88 -17.00 3.81 -1.81
CA ALA A 88 -16.26 4.32 -0.66
C ALA A 88 -15.25 3.29 -0.12
N ILE A 89 -15.56 1.99 -0.24
CA ILE A 89 -14.63 0.92 0.15
C ILE A 89 -13.42 0.85 -0.81
N ALA A 90 -13.62 1.01 -2.11
CA ALA A 90 -12.53 1.00 -3.08
C ALA A 90 -11.56 2.18 -2.82
N HIS A 91 -12.11 3.38 -2.63
CA HIS A 91 -11.30 4.55 -2.27
C HIS A 91 -10.52 4.37 -0.97
N ALA A 92 -11.16 3.81 0.08
CA ALA A 92 -10.51 3.54 1.36
C ALA A 92 -9.37 2.53 1.23
N VAL A 93 -9.56 1.47 0.44
CA VAL A 93 -8.52 0.46 0.16
C VAL A 93 -7.33 1.10 -0.55
N HIS A 94 -7.56 1.92 -1.58
CA HIS A 94 -6.48 2.64 -2.26
C HIS A 94 -5.76 3.61 -1.31
N GLY A 95 -6.49 4.38 -0.50
CA GLY A 95 -5.90 5.28 0.50
C GLY A 95 -5.05 4.54 1.54
N LEU A 96 -5.51 3.37 2.00
CA LEU A 96 -4.73 2.52 2.90
C LEU A 96 -3.44 2.03 2.24
N GLY A 97 -3.50 1.55 1.00
CA GLY A 97 -2.32 1.11 0.25
C GLY A 97 -1.28 2.21 0.08
N MET A 98 -1.73 3.43 -0.23
CA MET A 98 -0.85 4.60 -0.34
C MET A 98 -0.14 4.92 0.99
N LEU A 99 -0.84 4.84 2.13
CA LEU A 99 -0.24 5.04 3.45
C LEU A 99 0.74 3.93 3.79
N LEU A 100 0.39 2.68 3.52
CA LEU A 100 1.26 1.53 3.77
C LEU A 100 2.58 1.64 3.00
N ILE A 101 2.52 1.93 1.70
CA ILE A 101 3.71 2.08 0.86
C ILE A 101 4.55 3.27 1.33
N LEU A 102 3.93 4.42 1.62
CA LEU A 102 4.65 5.59 2.12
C LEU A 102 5.34 5.29 3.45
N THR A 103 4.64 4.64 4.39
CA THR A 103 5.21 4.31 5.71
C THR A 103 6.35 3.30 5.59
N MET A 104 6.19 2.28 4.74
CA MET A 104 7.25 1.30 4.48
C MET A 104 8.49 1.96 3.89
N ALA A 105 8.30 2.77 2.84
CA ALA A 105 9.40 3.46 2.18
C ALA A 105 10.07 4.49 3.12
N LEU A 106 9.28 5.20 3.92
CA LEU A 106 9.80 6.15 4.91
C LEU A 106 10.63 5.45 5.98
N THR A 107 10.12 4.37 6.58
CA THR A 107 10.85 3.65 7.62
C THR A 107 12.12 3.00 7.10
N GLY A 108 12.10 2.42 5.88
CA GLY A 108 13.30 1.91 5.24
C GLY A 108 14.32 3.01 4.92
N THR A 109 13.86 4.16 4.43
CA THR A 109 14.73 5.32 4.16
C THR A 109 15.32 5.88 5.45
N LEU A 110 14.55 6.00 6.52
CA LEU A 110 15.06 6.42 7.82
C LEU A 110 16.13 5.46 8.32
N TYR A 111 15.86 4.14 8.27
CA TYR A 111 16.83 3.13 8.63
C TYR A 111 18.15 3.29 7.84
N TYR A 112 18.05 3.46 6.52
CA TYR A 112 19.22 3.64 5.65
C TYR A 112 20.14 4.76 6.13
N PHE A 113 19.59 5.88 6.60
CA PHE A 113 20.38 7.02 7.05
C PHE A 113 20.85 6.97 8.50
N ILE A 114 20.16 6.24 9.38
CA ILE A 114 20.46 6.24 10.81
C ILE A 114 21.13 4.95 11.29
N ASN A 115 21.11 3.89 10.47
CA ASN A 115 21.72 2.62 10.86
C ASN A 115 23.25 2.77 10.89
N ASN A 116 23.85 2.07 11.83
CA ASN A 116 25.32 1.99 12.00
C ASN A 116 25.84 0.56 11.73
N GLY A 117 25.08 -0.25 11.00
CA GLY A 117 25.38 -1.64 10.68
C GLY A 117 24.89 -2.64 11.73
N ASP A 118 24.13 -2.18 12.73
CA ASP A 118 23.51 -3.06 13.74
C ASP A 118 21.99 -2.77 13.79
N PRO A 119 21.15 -3.66 13.24
CA PRO A 119 19.69 -3.49 13.26
C PRO A 119 19.09 -3.58 14.67
N ASP A 120 19.82 -4.19 15.61
CA ASP A 120 19.40 -4.39 17.01
C ASP A 120 20.01 -3.35 17.97
N ALA A 121 20.65 -2.29 17.42
CA ALA A 121 21.29 -1.25 18.21
C ALA A 121 20.39 -0.55 19.25
N GLY A 122 19.10 -0.81 19.24
CA GLY A 122 18.11 -0.18 20.12
C GLY A 122 17.84 1.29 19.74
N GLY A 123 17.23 2.04 20.67
CA GLY A 123 16.93 3.46 20.44
C GLY A 123 16.06 3.67 19.19
N LEU A 124 16.39 4.70 18.41
CA LEU A 124 15.64 5.06 17.19
C LEU A 124 15.75 3.99 16.09
N VAL A 125 16.91 3.36 15.94
CA VAL A 125 17.15 2.29 14.95
C VAL A 125 16.18 1.12 15.22
N GLY A 126 16.14 0.64 16.46
CA GLY A 126 15.26 -0.45 16.86
C GLY A 126 13.76 -0.12 16.67
N VAL A 127 13.35 1.12 16.99
CA VAL A 127 11.96 1.56 16.77
C VAL A 127 11.61 1.56 15.28
N VAL A 128 12.47 2.11 14.43
CA VAL A 128 12.24 2.16 12.98
C VAL A 128 12.17 0.77 12.40
N MET A 129 13.09 -0.14 12.80
CA MET A 129 13.09 -1.54 12.34
C MET A 129 11.87 -2.31 12.82
N PHE A 130 11.44 -2.12 14.06
CA PHE A 130 10.21 -2.73 14.58
C PHE A 130 9.00 -2.41 13.69
N PHE A 131 8.83 -1.13 13.33
CA PHE A 131 7.73 -0.73 12.42
C PHE A 131 7.93 -1.25 11.00
N HIS A 132 9.14 -1.17 10.45
CA HIS A 132 9.42 -1.64 9.09
C HIS A 132 9.14 -3.13 8.94
N MET A 133 9.66 -3.95 9.83
CA MET A 133 9.47 -5.41 9.81
C MET A 133 8.01 -5.80 10.13
N GLY A 134 7.39 -5.13 11.10
CA GLY A 134 5.99 -5.38 11.45
C GLY A 134 5.03 -5.06 10.31
N LEU A 135 5.26 -3.95 9.61
CA LEU A 135 4.44 -3.53 8.46
C LEU A 135 4.69 -4.40 7.22
N ALA A 136 5.84 -5.03 7.07
CA ALA A 136 6.14 -5.86 5.90
C ALA A 136 5.09 -6.96 5.68
N ASN A 137 4.65 -7.64 6.74
CA ASN A 137 3.61 -8.66 6.66
C ASN A 137 2.23 -8.05 6.30
N VAL A 138 1.93 -6.86 6.80
CA VAL A 138 0.68 -6.13 6.49
C VAL A 138 0.67 -5.72 5.01
N VAL A 139 1.79 -5.22 4.50
CA VAL A 139 1.94 -4.86 3.07
C VAL A 139 1.76 -6.09 2.19
N TRP A 140 2.36 -7.23 2.54
CA TRP A 140 2.16 -8.48 1.79
C TRP A 140 0.70 -8.93 1.79
N ALA A 141 0.05 -8.93 2.95
CA ALA A 141 -1.37 -9.27 3.04
C ALA A 141 -2.24 -8.33 2.20
N TYR A 142 -1.95 -7.02 2.25
CA TYR A 142 -2.61 -6.02 1.43
C TYR A 142 -2.42 -6.28 -0.07
N LEU A 143 -1.18 -6.47 -0.53
CA LEU A 143 -0.88 -6.70 -1.95
C LEU A 143 -1.54 -7.97 -2.49
N ILE A 144 -1.48 -9.07 -1.73
CA ILE A 144 -2.12 -10.33 -2.12
C ILE A 144 -3.65 -10.17 -2.17
N GLY A 145 -4.24 -9.56 -1.16
CA GLY A 145 -5.68 -9.33 -1.11
C GLY A 145 -6.14 -8.39 -2.23
N HIS A 146 -5.46 -7.26 -2.41
CA HIS A 146 -5.79 -6.26 -3.43
C HIS A 146 -5.66 -6.83 -4.86
N ALA A 147 -4.53 -7.47 -5.16
CA ALA A 147 -4.32 -8.13 -6.46
C ALA A 147 -5.30 -9.29 -6.68
N GLY A 148 -5.58 -10.08 -5.64
CA GLY A 148 -6.54 -11.17 -5.69
C GLY A 148 -7.94 -10.69 -6.05
N VAL A 149 -8.43 -9.63 -5.38
CA VAL A 149 -9.73 -9.01 -5.71
C VAL A 149 -9.73 -8.47 -7.14
N ALA A 150 -8.67 -7.76 -7.56
CA ALA A 150 -8.57 -7.24 -8.92
C ALA A 150 -8.63 -8.35 -9.98
N ILE A 151 -7.94 -9.46 -9.77
CA ILE A 151 -7.98 -10.63 -10.66
C ILE A 151 -9.38 -11.24 -10.71
N ILE A 152 -10.03 -11.44 -9.57
CA ILE A 152 -11.39 -11.97 -9.51
C ILE A 152 -12.35 -11.05 -10.30
N HIS A 153 -12.29 -9.76 -10.09
CA HIS A 153 -13.10 -8.79 -10.83
C HIS A 153 -12.82 -8.82 -12.33
N HIS A 154 -11.55 -8.90 -12.73
CA HIS A 154 -11.19 -9.00 -14.13
C HIS A 154 -11.79 -10.25 -14.82
N VAL A 155 -11.74 -11.40 -14.14
CA VAL A 155 -12.23 -12.66 -14.69
C VAL A 155 -13.74 -12.74 -14.71
N THR A 156 -14.42 -12.15 -13.72
CA THR A 156 -15.86 -12.35 -13.51
C THR A 156 -16.74 -11.23 -14.04
N SER A 157 -16.26 -9.98 -14.10
CA SER A 157 -17.06 -8.81 -14.42
C SER A 157 -16.71 -8.10 -15.73
N HIS A 158 -15.89 -8.73 -16.58
CA HIS A 158 -15.40 -8.13 -17.84
C HIS A 158 -14.71 -6.77 -17.68
N LEU A 159 -14.39 -6.35 -16.46
CA LEU A 159 -13.53 -5.19 -16.22
C LEU A 159 -12.15 -5.50 -16.80
N SER A 160 -11.79 -4.77 -17.83
CA SER A 160 -10.51 -4.98 -18.51
C SER A 160 -9.39 -4.36 -17.68
N LEU A 161 -8.40 -5.16 -17.26
CA LEU A 161 -7.15 -4.62 -16.70
C LEU A 161 -6.45 -3.64 -17.66
N ARG A 162 -6.82 -3.67 -18.97
CA ARG A 162 -6.35 -2.69 -19.96
C ARG A 162 -6.80 -1.27 -19.65
N GLU A 163 -7.94 -1.08 -18.97
CA GLU A 163 -8.43 0.25 -18.61
C GLU A 163 -7.56 0.91 -17.54
N MET A 164 -6.93 0.12 -16.67
CA MET A 164 -5.96 0.62 -15.69
C MET A 164 -4.71 1.25 -16.33
N TRP A 165 -4.41 0.89 -17.59
CA TRP A 165 -3.24 1.37 -18.34
C TRP A 165 -3.62 2.27 -19.52
N SER A 166 -4.90 2.55 -19.74
CA SER A 166 -5.34 3.39 -20.82
C SER A 166 -5.34 4.87 -20.41
N PHE A 167 -4.55 5.68 -21.11
CA PHE A 167 -4.56 7.14 -20.97
C PHE A 167 -5.73 7.80 -21.73
N LYS A 168 -6.62 7.02 -22.36
CA LYS A 168 -7.81 7.55 -23.04
C LYS A 168 -8.94 7.65 -22.01
N GLN A 169 -9.29 8.87 -21.65
CA GLN A 169 -10.59 9.15 -21.04
C GLN A 169 -11.66 8.82 -22.08
N GLN A 170 -12.58 7.93 -21.73
CA GLN A 170 -13.80 7.77 -22.50
C GLN A 170 -14.62 9.04 -22.27
N GLY A 171 -14.77 9.85 -23.34
CA GLY A 171 -15.62 11.03 -23.39
C GLY A 171 -17.09 10.63 -23.47
#